data_ed9d1d160d96951f27d20ad257d22d4e
#
_entry.id   ed9d1d160d96951f27d20ad257d22d4e
#
_cell.length_a   1.000
_cell.length_b   1.000
_cell.length_c   1.000
_cell.angle_alpha   90.00
_cell.angle_beta   90.00
_cell.angle_gamma   90.00
#
_symmetry.space_group_name_H-M   'P 1'
#
loop_
_entity.id
_entity.type
_entity.pdbx_description
1 polymer ?
#
loop_
_entity_poly.entity_id
_entity_poly.type
_entity_poly.pdbx_seq_one_letter_code
_entity_poly.pdbx_strand_id
1 'polypeptide(L)'
;IGVLFSGGVDSGAVLLAINHELLVRGDSPARLKAFTLSVDGEGEDAKQARDFLRATELEMLGETISVARSRVDPLEAIQVIEDYKPLDVECAAVVLALLQGIRDDYPGWRYLVDGDGGDENLKDYPIEANPELTIRSVVNNRMLYHEGWGVDAIKHSHTYSGGLSRGCVRGYQPARHYGFRIFSPFAVPGVISVSEAIPFAELTCGSHETLYRLKGDVVASGI
;
A
#
# COMPACT_ATOMS: atom_id res chain seq x y z
N ILE A 1 -10.82 9.55 10.10
CA ILE A 1 -9.73 8.70 9.59
C ILE A 1 -9.79 8.73 8.08
N GLY A 2 -8.66 8.90 7.40
CA GLY A 2 -8.55 8.79 5.96
C GLY A 2 -7.74 7.57 5.56
N VAL A 3 -8.18 6.84 4.55
CA VAL A 3 -7.39 5.77 3.92
C VAL A 3 -6.83 6.31 2.61
N LEU A 4 -5.52 6.17 2.39
CA LEU A 4 -4.91 6.38 1.08
C LEU A 4 -5.32 5.18 0.22
N PHE A 5 -6.20 5.42 -0.74
CA PHE A 5 -6.99 4.37 -1.38
C PHE A 5 -6.78 4.32 -2.89
N SER A 6 -6.20 3.24 -3.38
CA SER A 6 -6.00 2.98 -4.80
C SER A 6 -7.07 2.07 -5.42
N GLY A 7 -7.94 1.47 -4.60
CA GLY A 7 -8.85 0.41 -5.03
C GLY A 7 -8.19 -0.96 -5.17
N GLY A 8 -6.90 -1.08 -4.86
CA GLY A 8 -6.19 -2.35 -4.79
C GLY A 8 -6.55 -3.16 -3.54
N VAL A 9 -6.14 -4.43 -3.54
CA VAL A 9 -6.49 -5.40 -2.48
C VAL A 9 -6.05 -4.93 -1.10
N ASP A 10 -4.84 -4.40 -0.96
CA ASP A 10 -4.29 -4.02 0.36
C ASP A 10 -5.02 -2.81 0.94
N SER A 11 -5.14 -1.73 0.16
CA SER A 11 -5.88 -0.54 0.60
C SER A 11 -7.37 -0.83 0.79
N GLY A 12 -7.92 -1.75 -0.01
CA GLY A 12 -9.29 -2.25 0.11
C GLY A 12 -9.52 -2.99 1.42
N ALA A 13 -8.63 -3.93 1.76
CA ALA A 13 -8.69 -4.66 3.02
C ALA A 13 -8.63 -3.73 4.23
N VAL A 14 -7.74 -2.75 4.20
CA VAL A 14 -7.62 -1.74 5.25
C VAL A 14 -8.91 -0.92 5.38
N LEU A 15 -9.49 -0.48 4.27
CA LEU A 15 -10.74 0.28 4.26
C LEU A 15 -11.89 -0.52 4.88
N LEU A 16 -12.05 -1.78 4.45
CA LEU A 16 -13.12 -2.67 4.93
C LEU A 16 -12.94 -2.99 6.41
N ALA A 17 -11.72 -3.29 6.85
CA ALA A 17 -11.42 -3.56 8.26
C ALA A 17 -11.74 -2.36 9.16
N ILE A 18 -11.36 -1.14 8.75
CA ILE A 18 -11.68 0.07 9.53
C ILE A 18 -13.18 0.34 9.54
N ASN A 19 -13.85 0.19 8.40
CA ASN A 19 -15.31 0.35 8.32
C ASN A 19 -16.03 -0.65 9.26
N HIS A 20 -15.62 -1.92 9.23
CA HIS A 20 -16.14 -2.95 10.10
C HIS A 20 -15.95 -2.59 11.59
N GLU A 21 -14.74 -2.20 11.98
CA GLU A 21 -14.44 -1.81 13.37
C GLU A 21 -15.26 -0.61 13.84
N LEU A 22 -15.49 0.38 12.99
CA LEU A 22 -16.35 1.51 13.33
C LEU A 22 -17.79 1.06 13.59
N LEU A 23 -18.32 0.18 12.73
CA LEU A 23 -19.68 -0.37 12.89
C LEU A 23 -19.80 -1.21 14.17
N VAL A 24 -18.84 -2.09 14.45
CA VAL A 24 -18.83 -2.93 15.66
C VAL A 24 -18.81 -2.07 16.93
N ARG A 25 -18.10 -0.95 16.90
CA ARG A 25 -18.02 0.00 18.03
C ARG A 25 -19.23 0.92 18.14
N GLY A 26 -20.14 0.88 17.17
CA GLY A 26 -21.26 1.82 17.10
C GLY A 26 -20.84 3.24 16.71
N ASP A 27 -19.64 3.41 16.15
CA ASP A 27 -19.15 4.68 15.61
C ASP A 27 -19.74 4.93 14.21
N SER A 28 -19.89 6.19 13.85
CA SER A 28 -20.40 6.55 12.52
C SER A 28 -19.38 6.26 11.42
N PRO A 29 -19.75 5.55 10.34
CA PRO A 29 -18.91 5.39 9.14
C PRO A 29 -18.52 6.73 8.49
N ALA A 30 -19.29 7.81 8.71
CA ALA A 30 -18.94 9.15 8.22
C ALA A 30 -17.62 9.71 8.77
N ARG A 31 -17.04 9.06 9.78
CA ARG A 31 -15.68 9.35 10.29
C ARG A 31 -14.57 8.80 9.40
N LEU A 32 -14.90 8.01 8.37
CA LEU A 32 -13.97 7.39 7.42
C LEU A 32 -14.10 8.04 6.06
N LYS A 33 -12.96 8.26 5.39
CA LYS A 33 -12.88 8.66 3.98
C LYS A 33 -11.81 7.82 3.27
N ALA A 34 -12.10 7.46 2.02
CA ALA A 34 -11.18 6.81 1.10
C ALA A 34 -10.67 7.85 0.11
N PHE A 35 -9.44 8.33 0.29
CA PHE A 35 -8.84 9.36 -0.57
C PHE A 35 -8.11 8.71 -1.74
N THR A 36 -8.53 9.03 -2.95
CA THR A 36 -7.93 8.52 -4.19
C THR A 36 -7.41 9.68 -5.02
N LEU A 37 -6.19 9.54 -5.53
CA LEU A 37 -5.60 10.54 -6.42
C LEU A 37 -6.15 10.42 -7.84
N SER A 38 -6.42 11.56 -8.46
CA SER A 38 -6.66 11.70 -9.90
C SER A 38 -5.74 12.79 -10.45
N VAL A 39 -4.91 12.44 -11.44
CA VAL A 39 -3.99 13.39 -12.09
C VAL A 39 -4.50 13.73 -13.47
N ASP A 40 -4.72 15.03 -13.74
CA ASP A 40 -5.24 15.57 -15.02
C ASP A 40 -6.56 14.93 -15.51
N GLY A 41 -7.36 14.43 -14.59
CA GLY A 41 -8.63 13.77 -14.90
C GLY A 41 -8.68 12.32 -14.40
N GLU A 42 -9.58 11.51 -14.96
CA GLU A 42 -9.75 10.13 -14.52
C GLU A 42 -8.57 9.23 -14.91
N GLY A 43 -7.75 8.85 -13.92
CA GLY A 43 -6.77 7.77 -14.03
C GLY A 43 -7.39 6.39 -13.78
N GLU A 44 -6.66 5.33 -14.12
CA GLU A 44 -7.10 3.94 -13.87
C GLU A 44 -7.33 3.66 -12.38
N ASP A 45 -6.48 4.17 -11.50
CA ASP A 45 -6.64 4.03 -10.05
C ASP A 45 -7.95 4.63 -9.55
N ALA A 46 -8.31 5.83 -10.05
CA ALA A 46 -9.57 6.46 -9.67
C ALA A 46 -10.79 5.66 -10.15
N LYS A 47 -10.70 5.01 -11.32
CA LYS A 47 -11.73 4.11 -11.82
C LYS A 47 -11.81 2.85 -10.96
N GLN A 48 -10.68 2.20 -10.71
CA GLN A 48 -10.59 1.00 -9.87
C GLN A 48 -11.13 1.26 -8.46
N ALA A 49 -10.78 2.39 -7.87
CA ALA A 49 -11.27 2.80 -6.55
C ALA A 49 -12.80 2.95 -6.53
N ARG A 50 -13.37 3.60 -7.55
CA ARG A 50 -14.84 3.72 -7.66
C ARG A 50 -15.53 2.38 -7.88
N ASP A 51 -14.97 1.52 -8.73
CA ASP A 51 -15.54 0.20 -8.98
C ASP A 51 -15.53 -0.66 -7.72
N PHE A 52 -14.45 -0.60 -6.93
CA PHE A 52 -14.37 -1.25 -5.63
C PHE A 52 -15.42 -0.71 -4.65
N LEU A 53 -15.50 0.61 -4.48
CA LEU A 53 -16.45 1.23 -3.56
C LEU A 53 -17.90 0.92 -3.95
N ARG A 54 -18.20 0.88 -5.24
CA ARG A 54 -19.53 0.49 -5.74
C ARG A 54 -19.83 -0.98 -5.44
N ALA A 55 -18.87 -1.86 -5.69
CA ALA A 55 -19.04 -3.29 -5.43
C ALA A 55 -19.26 -3.61 -3.94
N THR A 56 -18.76 -2.75 -3.06
CA THR A 56 -18.88 -2.89 -1.59
C THR A 56 -19.95 -1.99 -0.97
N GLU A 57 -20.71 -1.26 -1.79
CA GLU A 57 -21.76 -0.31 -1.35
C GLU A 57 -21.23 0.80 -0.42
N LEU A 58 -19.95 1.20 -0.62
CA LEU A 58 -19.25 2.21 0.19
C LEU A 58 -18.91 3.49 -0.58
N GLU A 59 -19.62 3.80 -1.68
CA GLU A 59 -19.37 5.00 -2.50
C GLU A 59 -19.39 6.29 -1.70
N MET A 60 -20.18 6.36 -0.64
CA MET A 60 -20.26 7.53 0.24
C MET A 60 -18.95 7.85 0.97
N LEU A 61 -18.03 6.90 1.07
CA LEU A 61 -16.73 7.09 1.69
C LEU A 61 -15.68 7.63 0.72
N GLY A 62 -15.93 7.51 -0.58
CA GLY A 62 -14.99 7.89 -1.63
C GLY A 62 -14.79 9.39 -1.73
N GLU A 63 -13.55 9.80 -1.85
CA GLU A 63 -13.13 11.16 -2.09
C GLU A 63 -12.01 11.19 -3.13
N THR A 64 -12.28 11.78 -4.29
CA THR A 64 -11.29 11.88 -5.36
C THR A 64 -10.58 13.23 -5.27
N ILE A 65 -9.29 13.19 -4.99
CA ILE A 65 -8.42 14.37 -4.96
C ILE A 65 -7.84 14.57 -6.36
N SER A 66 -8.30 15.62 -7.02
CA SER A 66 -7.87 15.93 -8.39
C SER A 66 -6.72 16.94 -8.36
N VAL A 67 -5.60 16.59 -8.98
CA VAL A 67 -4.43 17.44 -9.05
C VAL A 67 -3.91 17.57 -10.49
N ALA A 68 -3.29 18.68 -10.79
CA ALA A 68 -2.54 18.84 -12.05
C ALA A 68 -1.27 17.99 -12.02
N ARG A 69 -0.85 17.46 -13.18
CA ARG A 69 0.36 16.67 -13.33
C ARG A 69 1.63 17.37 -12.82
N SER A 70 1.65 18.70 -12.90
CA SER A 70 2.75 19.51 -12.37
C SER A 70 2.95 19.40 -10.84
N ARG A 71 1.96 18.86 -10.12
CA ARG A 71 2.06 18.57 -8.68
C ARG A 71 2.76 17.24 -8.36
N VAL A 72 2.94 16.37 -9.34
CA VAL A 72 3.72 15.14 -9.20
C VAL A 72 5.17 15.49 -9.48
N ASP A 73 5.89 15.92 -8.45
CA ASP A 73 7.25 16.42 -8.56
C ASP A 73 8.29 15.42 -8.00
N PRO A 74 9.07 14.75 -8.88
CA PRO A 74 10.11 13.84 -8.43
C PRO A 74 11.25 14.53 -7.66
N LEU A 75 11.51 15.81 -7.89
CA LEU A 75 12.56 16.54 -7.16
C LEU A 75 12.13 16.80 -5.73
N GLU A 76 10.88 17.18 -5.52
CA GLU A 76 10.31 17.29 -4.17
C GLU A 76 10.35 15.94 -3.46
N ALA A 77 9.98 14.85 -4.18
CA ALA A 77 10.03 13.51 -3.63
C ALA A 77 11.44 13.16 -3.13
N ILE A 78 12.47 13.34 -3.97
CA ILE A 78 13.87 13.09 -3.60
C ILE A 78 14.26 13.88 -2.33
N GLN A 79 13.87 15.13 -2.24
CA GLN A 79 14.18 15.99 -1.08
C GLN A 79 13.49 15.52 0.20
N VAL A 80 12.24 15.05 0.08
CA VAL A 80 11.45 14.61 1.24
C VAL A 80 11.87 13.23 1.72
N ILE A 81 12.11 12.29 0.80
CA ILE A 81 12.45 10.92 1.16
C ILE A 81 13.95 10.68 1.33
N GLU A 82 14.80 11.60 0.86
CA GLU A 82 16.26 11.46 0.88
C GLU A 82 16.76 10.16 0.22
N ASP A 83 16.09 9.72 -0.84
CA ASP A 83 16.41 8.52 -1.62
C ASP A 83 16.32 8.83 -3.12
N TYR A 84 17.08 8.08 -3.95
CA TYR A 84 17.13 8.23 -5.41
C TYR A 84 16.67 6.98 -6.15
N LYS A 85 16.20 5.95 -5.47
CA LYS A 85 15.69 4.75 -6.13
C LYS A 85 14.46 5.12 -6.96
N PRO A 86 14.46 4.86 -8.27
CA PRO A 86 13.39 5.34 -9.15
C PRO A 86 12.00 4.99 -8.66
N LEU A 87 11.80 3.74 -8.26
CA LEU A 87 10.49 3.28 -7.78
C LEU A 87 10.04 3.99 -6.49
N ASP A 88 10.98 4.25 -5.57
CA ASP A 88 10.64 4.94 -4.33
C ASP A 88 10.33 6.41 -4.59
N VAL A 89 11.05 7.05 -5.51
CA VAL A 89 10.80 8.42 -5.96
C VAL A 89 9.45 8.55 -6.66
N GLU A 90 9.11 7.63 -7.58
CA GLU A 90 7.83 7.62 -8.28
C GLU A 90 6.66 7.47 -7.31
N CYS A 91 6.74 6.48 -6.42
CA CYS A 91 5.71 6.27 -5.40
C CYS A 91 5.55 7.48 -4.47
N ALA A 92 6.66 8.02 -3.97
CA ALA A 92 6.64 9.17 -3.08
C ALA A 92 6.08 10.44 -3.75
N ALA A 93 6.42 10.69 -5.03
CA ALA A 93 5.90 11.84 -5.77
C ALA A 93 4.37 11.79 -5.92
N VAL A 94 3.83 10.61 -6.20
CA VAL A 94 2.37 10.39 -6.27
C VAL A 94 1.72 10.59 -4.91
N VAL A 95 2.30 10.03 -3.86
CA VAL A 95 1.79 10.19 -2.49
C VAL A 95 1.85 11.66 -2.04
N LEU A 96 2.95 12.38 -2.30
CA LEU A 96 3.07 13.80 -1.99
C LEU A 96 1.98 14.62 -2.67
N ALA A 97 1.71 14.39 -3.95
CA ALA A 97 0.66 15.08 -4.69
C ALA A 97 -0.74 14.83 -4.07
N LEU A 98 -1.03 13.58 -3.68
CA LEU A 98 -2.26 13.25 -2.98
C LEU A 98 -2.36 13.96 -1.63
N LEU A 99 -1.31 13.91 -0.82
CA LEU A 99 -1.30 14.50 0.51
C LEU A 99 -1.41 16.02 0.47
N GLN A 100 -0.77 16.66 -0.50
CA GLN A 100 -0.93 18.09 -0.74
C GLN A 100 -2.39 18.43 -1.06
N GLY A 101 -3.02 17.70 -1.99
CA GLY A 101 -4.44 17.90 -2.31
C GLY A 101 -5.35 17.67 -1.11
N ILE A 102 -5.11 16.62 -0.33
CA ILE A 102 -5.86 16.41 0.92
C ILE A 102 -5.66 17.58 1.89
N ARG A 103 -4.46 18.14 1.98
CA ARG A 103 -4.21 19.29 2.84
C ARG A 103 -4.92 20.54 2.37
N ASP A 104 -4.96 20.77 1.06
CA ASP A 104 -5.64 21.91 0.45
C ASP A 104 -7.16 21.85 0.69
N ASP A 105 -7.78 20.67 0.46
CA ASP A 105 -9.23 20.47 0.55
C ASP A 105 -9.71 20.24 2.00
N TYR A 106 -8.86 19.63 2.83
CA TYR A 106 -9.16 19.22 4.21
C TYR A 106 -8.09 19.71 5.20
N PRO A 107 -7.92 21.00 5.42
CA PRO A 107 -6.82 21.56 6.23
C PRO A 107 -6.80 21.07 7.69
N GLY A 108 -7.95 20.64 8.21
CA GLY A 108 -8.10 20.10 9.56
C GLY A 108 -7.83 18.58 9.68
N TRP A 109 -7.64 17.87 8.56
CA TRP A 109 -7.45 16.43 8.58
C TRP A 109 -6.08 16.05 9.17
N ARG A 110 -6.02 14.99 9.97
CA ARG A 110 -4.79 14.66 10.71
C ARG A 110 -4.35 13.20 10.59
N TYR A 111 -5.29 12.27 10.49
CA TYR A 111 -4.99 10.85 10.62
C TYR A 111 -5.25 10.13 9.31
N LEU A 112 -4.23 9.45 8.81
CA LEU A 112 -4.27 8.66 7.60
C LEU A 112 -3.86 7.22 7.89
N VAL A 113 -4.33 6.31 7.05
CA VAL A 113 -3.96 4.90 7.05
C VAL A 113 -3.67 4.52 5.60
N ASP A 114 -2.71 3.65 5.39
CA ASP A 114 -2.37 3.13 4.07
C ASP A 114 -2.36 1.60 4.03
N GLY A 115 -2.18 1.05 2.85
CA GLY A 115 -2.04 -0.38 2.60
C GLY A 115 -0.59 -0.86 2.48
N ASP A 116 0.39 -0.01 2.82
CA ASP A 116 1.80 -0.34 2.70
C ASP A 116 2.17 -1.56 3.57
N GLY A 117 2.93 -2.47 3.01
CA GLY A 117 3.34 -3.70 3.66
C GLY A 117 2.52 -4.93 3.30
N GLY A 118 1.41 -4.78 2.57
CA GLY A 118 0.60 -5.92 2.13
C GLY A 118 1.36 -6.84 1.19
N ASP A 119 2.01 -6.29 0.18
CA ASP A 119 2.84 -7.04 -0.77
C ASP A 119 4.02 -7.72 -0.06
N GLU A 120 4.67 -6.99 0.81
CA GLU A 120 5.80 -7.49 1.58
C GLU A 120 5.40 -8.65 2.48
N ASN A 121 4.28 -8.54 3.16
CA ASN A 121 3.79 -9.58 4.07
C ASN A 121 3.37 -10.86 3.34
N LEU A 122 2.70 -10.73 2.21
CA LEU A 122 2.20 -11.87 1.44
C LEU A 122 3.12 -12.26 0.29
N LYS A 123 4.32 -11.64 0.22
CA LYS A 123 5.38 -11.97 -0.74
C LYS A 123 4.93 -11.83 -2.20
N ASP A 124 3.99 -10.92 -2.42
CA ASP A 124 3.43 -10.62 -3.72
C ASP A 124 4.18 -9.43 -4.35
N TYR A 125 5.25 -9.73 -5.04
CA TYR A 125 6.01 -8.74 -5.78
C TYR A 125 5.74 -8.86 -7.28
N PRO A 126 5.81 -7.76 -8.03
CA PRO A 126 5.52 -7.75 -9.47
C PRO A 126 6.63 -8.42 -10.28
N ILE A 127 6.78 -9.73 -10.09
CA ILE A 127 7.71 -10.56 -10.87
C ILE A 127 7.29 -10.58 -12.35
N GLU A 128 6.01 -10.38 -12.63
CA GLU A 128 5.50 -10.30 -14.02
C GLU A 128 6.11 -9.18 -14.84
N ALA A 129 6.46 -8.07 -14.22
CA ALA A 129 7.12 -6.97 -14.91
C ALA A 129 8.48 -7.36 -15.49
N ASN A 130 9.02 -8.51 -15.05
CA ASN A 130 10.26 -9.05 -15.54
C ASN A 130 10.13 -10.56 -15.78
N PRO A 131 9.85 -10.99 -17.03
CA PRO A 131 9.61 -12.39 -17.37
C PRO A 131 10.82 -13.30 -17.12
N GLU A 132 12.01 -12.76 -16.93
CA GLU A 132 13.20 -13.54 -16.55
C GLU A 132 13.24 -13.86 -15.05
N LEU A 133 12.47 -13.12 -14.25
CA LEU A 133 12.35 -13.38 -12.82
C LEU A 133 11.25 -14.41 -12.59
N THR A 134 11.67 -15.59 -12.23
CA THR A 134 10.79 -16.67 -11.79
C THR A 134 10.96 -16.85 -10.28
N ILE A 135 9.99 -17.51 -9.64
CA ILE A 135 10.12 -17.91 -8.23
C ILE A 135 11.47 -18.59 -7.99
N ARG A 136 11.91 -19.45 -8.92
CA ARG A 136 13.20 -20.12 -8.82
C ARG A 136 14.39 -19.15 -8.87
N SER A 137 14.31 -18.12 -9.70
CA SER A 137 15.34 -17.07 -9.76
C SER A 137 15.36 -16.23 -8.50
N VAL A 138 14.21 -15.91 -7.96
CA VAL A 138 14.06 -15.20 -6.68
C VAL A 138 14.63 -16.04 -5.54
N VAL A 139 14.28 -17.32 -5.47
CA VAL A 139 14.78 -18.26 -4.45
C VAL A 139 16.29 -18.39 -4.48
N ASN A 140 16.91 -18.40 -5.65
CA ASN A 140 18.35 -18.61 -5.81
C ASN A 140 19.18 -17.34 -5.86
N ASN A 141 18.57 -16.18 -5.95
CA ASN A 141 19.27 -14.91 -6.08
C ASN A 141 19.19 -14.09 -4.79
N ARG A 142 20.25 -14.15 -4.00
CA ARG A 142 20.37 -13.40 -2.74
C ARG A 142 20.16 -11.88 -2.89
N MET A 143 20.46 -11.31 -4.05
CA MET A 143 20.28 -9.87 -4.25
C MET A 143 18.81 -9.50 -4.41
N LEU A 144 18.05 -10.23 -5.20
CA LEU A 144 16.59 -10.04 -5.30
C LEU A 144 15.92 -10.26 -3.94
N TYR A 145 16.50 -11.13 -3.16
CA TYR A 145 16.12 -11.43 -1.84
C TYR A 145 16.37 -10.31 -0.82
N HIS A 146 17.50 -9.64 -0.86
CA HIS A 146 17.78 -8.47 -0.04
C HIS A 146 16.87 -7.29 -0.35
N GLU A 147 16.17 -7.33 -1.47
CA GLU A 147 15.18 -6.33 -1.84
C GLU A 147 13.77 -6.63 -1.28
N GLY A 148 13.64 -7.64 -0.43
CA GLY A 148 12.39 -7.96 0.22
C GLY A 148 11.53 -8.99 -0.52
N TRP A 149 12.05 -9.66 -1.53
CA TRP A 149 11.35 -10.66 -2.33
C TRP A 149 11.42 -12.02 -1.64
N GLY A 150 10.67 -12.15 -0.59
CA GLY A 150 10.81 -13.21 0.36
C GLY A 150 10.57 -14.61 -0.16
N VAL A 151 11.40 -15.50 0.30
CA VAL A 151 11.26 -16.94 0.23
C VAL A 151 11.64 -17.53 1.58
N ASP A 152 11.32 -18.80 1.80
CA ASP A 152 11.37 -19.45 3.10
C ASP A 152 12.53 -19.14 4.02
N ALA A 153 13.71 -19.02 3.46
CA ALA A 153 14.89 -18.82 4.27
C ALA A 153 15.10 -17.35 4.64
N ILE A 154 14.32 -16.43 4.07
CA ILE A 154 14.63 -15.04 4.20
C ILE A 154 13.38 -14.28 4.54
N LYS A 155 13.43 -13.75 5.69
CA LYS A 155 12.35 -12.99 6.27
C LYS A 155 12.22 -11.65 5.58
N HIS A 156 11.03 -11.11 5.54
CA HIS A 156 10.75 -9.73 5.17
C HIS A 156 11.49 -8.71 6.01
N SER A 157 12.28 -9.16 6.97
CA SER A 157 13.05 -8.33 7.87
C SER A 157 13.86 -7.24 7.17
N HIS A 158 14.30 -7.44 5.93
CA HIS A 158 14.98 -6.40 5.17
C HIS A 158 14.07 -5.25 4.73
N THR A 159 12.79 -5.50 4.56
CA THR A 159 11.82 -4.44 4.28
C THR A 159 11.47 -3.66 5.55
N TYR A 160 11.52 -4.30 6.71
CA TYR A 160 11.13 -3.73 7.99
C TYR A 160 12.28 -3.55 8.99
N SER A 161 13.41 -4.26 8.84
CA SER A 161 14.54 -4.13 9.74
C SER A 161 15.40 -2.91 9.43
N GLY A 162 15.87 -2.26 10.46
CA GLY A 162 16.67 -1.04 10.32
C GLY A 162 15.87 0.25 10.26
N GLY A 163 14.55 0.19 10.42
CA GLY A 163 13.70 1.37 10.53
C GLY A 163 13.40 2.09 9.22
N LEU A 164 13.84 1.53 8.10
CA LEU A 164 13.64 2.11 6.76
C LEU A 164 12.95 1.11 5.86
N SER A 165 11.71 0.73 6.22
CA SER A 165 10.85 0.02 5.27
C SER A 165 10.56 0.92 4.07
N ARG A 166 10.28 0.31 2.91
CA ARG A 166 9.81 1.07 1.74
C ARG A 166 8.59 1.91 2.07
N GLY A 167 7.66 1.40 2.86
CA GLY A 167 6.51 2.14 3.36
C GLY A 167 6.90 3.36 4.18
N CYS A 168 7.97 3.29 5.00
CA CYS A 168 8.49 4.45 5.71
C CYS A 168 8.94 5.56 4.74
N VAL A 169 9.62 5.20 3.67
CA VAL A 169 10.10 6.15 2.66
C VAL A 169 8.95 6.68 1.81
N ARG A 170 8.06 5.80 1.34
CA ARG A 170 7.00 6.16 0.37
C ARG A 170 5.78 6.83 1.01
N GLY A 171 5.42 6.43 2.24
CA GLY A 171 4.22 6.89 2.93
C GLY A 171 4.51 7.79 4.10
N TYR A 172 5.32 7.34 5.06
CA TYR A 172 5.49 8.02 6.34
C TYR A 172 6.21 9.38 6.24
N GLN A 173 7.31 9.47 5.48
CA GLN A 173 8.03 10.75 5.31
C GLN A 173 7.19 11.78 4.56
N PRO A 174 6.55 11.45 3.40
CA PRO A 174 5.59 12.33 2.76
C PRO A 174 4.46 12.79 3.67
N ALA A 175 3.88 11.89 4.47
CA ALA A 175 2.82 12.24 5.40
C ALA A 175 3.29 13.24 6.46
N ARG A 176 4.46 13.04 7.03
CA ARG A 176 5.07 13.98 7.98
C ARG A 176 5.34 15.34 7.36
N HIS A 177 5.79 15.38 6.12
CA HIS A 177 6.07 16.62 5.39
C HIS A 177 4.83 17.53 5.36
N TYR A 178 3.65 16.96 5.11
CA TYR A 178 2.37 17.68 5.11
C TYR A 178 1.67 17.70 6.49
N GLY A 179 2.33 17.27 7.56
CA GLY A 179 1.81 17.35 8.94
C GLY A 179 0.71 16.33 9.25
N PHE A 180 0.64 15.23 8.50
CA PHE A 180 -0.24 14.11 8.82
C PHE A 180 0.42 13.11 9.76
N ARG A 181 -0.42 12.33 10.43
CA ARG A 181 -0.04 11.11 11.14
C ARG A 181 -0.59 9.94 10.37
N ILE A 182 0.31 9.12 9.85
CA ILE A 182 -0.04 7.93 9.07
C ILE A 182 0.26 6.66 9.84
N PHE A 183 -0.51 5.62 9.57
CA PHE A 183 -0.38 4.30 10.16
C PHE A 183 -0.58 3.24 9.09
N SER A 184 0.35 2.27 9.05
CA SER A 184 0.31 1.14 8.11
C SER A 184 -0.01 -0.14 8.89
N PRO A 185 -1.25 -0.67 8.83
CA PRO A 185 -1.64 -1.86 9.58
C PRO A 185 -0.78 -3.08 9.25
N PHE A 186 -0.39 -3.26 8.00
CA PHE A 186 0.47 -4.36 7.57
C PHE A 186 1.90 -4.28 8.12
N ALA A 187 2.36 -3.11 8.54
CA ALA A 187 3.68 -2.91 9.14
C ALA A 187 3.70 -3.14 10.66
N VAL A 188 2.58 -3.56 11.25
CA VAL A 188 2.52 -3.88 12.69
C VAL A 188 3.27 -5.17 12.98
N PRO A 189 4.17 -5.21 13.99
CA PRO A 189 4.98 -6.39 14.28
C PRO A 189 4.18 -7.68 14.44
N GLY A 190 2.98 -7.62 15.03
CA GLY A 190 2.11 -8.79 15.16
C GLY A 190 1.62 -9.34 13.81
N VAL A 191 1.29 -8.45 12.87
CA VAL A 191 0.86 -8.85 11.50
C VAL A 191 2.05 -9.44 10.75
N ILE A 192 3.22 -8.80 10.83
CA ILE A 192 4.47 -9.31 10.23
C ILE A 192 4.80 -10.70 10.77
N SER A 193 4.70 -10.90 12.08
CA SER A 193 5.00 -12.20 12.70
C SER A 193 4.08 -13.31 12.21
N VAL A 194 2.80 -13.02 12.03
CA VAL A 194 1.83 -13.99 11.47
C VAL A 194 2.18 -14.31 10.03
N SER A 195 2.46 -13.28 9.23
CA SER A 195 2.84 -13.44 7.83
C SER A 195 4.14 -14.23 7.66
N GLU A 196 5.15 -13.95 8.50
CA GLU A 196 6.43 -14.69 8.50
C GLU A 196 6.28 -16.15 8.91
N ALA A 197 5.27 -16.49 9.69
CA ALA A 197 4.98 -17.86 10.09
C ALA A 197 4.33 -18.69 8.97
N ILE A 198 3.84 -18.07 7.89
CA ILE A 198 3.24 -18.78 6.77
C ILE A 198 4.35 -19.27 5.82
N PRO A 199 4.51 -20.59 5.62
CA PRO A 199 5.54 -21.13 4.73
C PRO A 199 5.25 -20.80 3.27
N PHE A 200 6.09 -20.00 2.66
CA PHE A 200 5.90 -19.55 1.27
C PHE A 200 5.86 -20.70 0.27
N ALA A 201 6.75 -21.69 0.40
CA ALA A 201 6.78 -22.84 -0.49
C ALA A 201 5.51 -23.70 -0.39
N GLU A 202 4.95 -23.83 0.80
CA GLU A 202 3.68 -24.55 1.00
C GLU A 202 2.51 -23.81 0.38
N LEU A 203 2.46 -22.49 0.52
CA LEU A 203 1.39 -21.67 -0.02
C LEU A 203 1.38 -21.65 -1.56
N THR A 204 2.54 -21.62 -2.18
CA THR A 204 2.65 -21.48 -3.64
C THR A 204 2.88 -22.80 -4.36
N CYS A 205 3.29 -23.85 -3.63
CA CYS A 205 3.76 -25.11 -4.22
C CYS A 205 4.84 -24.88 -5.31
N GLY A 206 5.60 -23.79 -5.20
CA GLY A 206 6.58 -23.38 -6.20
C GLY A 206 5.99 -22.82 -7.51
N SER A 207 4.70 -22.53 -7.53
CA SER A 207 4.02 -21.98 -8.70
C SER A 207 3.98 -20.46 -8.66
N HIS A 208 4.44 -19.85 -9.74
CA HIS A 208 4.38 -18.42 -9.95
C HIS A 208 2.94 -17.88 -10.07
N GLU A 209 2.08 -18.61 -10.74
CA GLU A 209 0.67 -18.25 -10.90
C GLU A 209 -0.06 -18.27 -9.55
N THR A 210 0.30 -19.24 -8.69
CA THR A 210 -0.28 -19.30 -7.34
C THR A 210 0.16 -18.13 -6.48
N LEU A 211 1.40 -17.65 -6.65
CA LEU A 211 1.91 -16.50 -5.92
C LEU A 211 1.03 -15.25 -6.14
N TYR A 212 0.66 -14.97 -7.38
CA TYR A 212 -0.16 -13.79 -7.69
C TYR A 212 -1.59 -13.87 -7.17
N ARG A 213 -2.13 -15.07 -7.11
CA ARG A 213 -3.48 -15.30 -6.61
C ARG A 213 -3.55 -15.30 -5.10
N LEU A 214 -2.47 -15.70 -4.47
CA LEU A 214 -2.42 -15.95 -3.04
C LEU A 214 -2.86 -14.74 -2.20
N LYS A 215 -2.36 -13.56 -2.49
CA LYS A 215 -2.73 -12.35 -1.76
C LYS A 215 -4.23 -12.08 -1.84
N GLY A 216 -4.77 -12.13 -3.06
CA GLY A 216 -6.21 -11.97 -3.27
C GLY A 216 -7.02 -13.02 -2.51
N ASP A 217 -6.63 -14.28 -2.60
CA ASP A 217 -7.34 -15.38 -1.95
C ASP A 217 -7.28 -15.29 -0.42
N VAL A 218 -6.11 -14.96 0.16
CA VAL A 218 -5.94 -14.82 1.61
C VAL A 218 -6.72 -13.63 2.15
N VAL A 219 -6.61 -12.48 1.49
CA VAL A 219 -7.30 -11.26 1.93
C VAL A 219 -8.82 -11.42 1.77
N ALA A 220 -9.28 -11.98 0.66
CA ALA A 220 -10.70 -12.21 0.43
C ALA A 220 -11.31 -13.22 1.41
N SER A 221 -10.50 -14.13 1.96
CA SER A 221 -10.96 -15.08 2.98
C SER A 221 -11.09 -14.47 4.37
N GLY A 222 -10.45 -13.33 4.61
CA GLY A 222 -10.42 -12.63 5.89
C GLY A 222 -11.43 -11.49 6.02
N ILE A 223 -12.08 -11.14 4.94
CA ILE A 223 -13.07 -10.08 4.84
C ILE A 223 -14.46 -10.64 4.58
#